data_7c57b827d853ed3df40d346eff560386
#
_entry.id   7c57b827d853ed3df40d346eff560386
#
_cell.length_a   1.000
_cell.length_b   1.000
_cell.length_c   1.000
_cell.angle_alpha   90.00
_cell.angle_beta   90.00
_cell.angle_gamma   90.00
#
_symmetry.space_group_name_H-M   'P 1'
#
loop_
_entity.id
_entity.type
_entity.pdbx_description
1 polymer ?
#
loop_
_entity_poly.entity_id
_entity_poly.type
_entity_poly.pdbx_seq_one_letter_code
_entity_poly.pdbx_strand_id
1 'polypeptide(L)'
;VRVDSDTLVLGIETSCDETAAALVMGGTDVISSVVSSQIDLHARFGGVVPEVAGRAHLEQITPVVREAIAAAGVDPRRIDAVACTVGPGLIGALLVGVSAAKALALAWEVPFVGVNHLEAHLYSAFLEDDSLEFPLVVLLVSGGHTLLIEMSDHGQYRLLGGTIDDAAGEAFDKVARYLDLGYPGGPAIDRAATEGDPEAIRFPRAMSDGGLDFSFSGLKTAVVNHVRRHPEVDSRDVAASFQAAVVDVLVDKTRRAAALVSATGIVLGGGVAANSALRRDLVAAGEADGRRVFLPGREMCTDNAAMIAAAGWHRLRDDGPSPLDLGAVPSMPILES
;
A
#
# COMPACT_ATOMS: atom_id res chain seq x y z
N VAL A 1 9.81 -15.89 -22.93
CA VAL A 1 8.33 -15.78 -23.08
C VAL A 1 8.04 -14.44 -23.75
N ARG A 2 7.15 -14.42 -24.75
CA ARG A 2 6.68 -13.17 -25.32
C ARG A 2 5.55 -12.66 -24.41
N VAL A 3 5.68 -11.46 -23.88
CA VAL A 3 4.69 -10.81 -23.02
C VAL A 3 3.93 -9.78 -23.88
N ASP A 4 2.60 -9.88 -23.92
CA ASP A 4 1.72 -9.01 -24.69
C ASP A 4 0.38 -8.82 -23.96
N SER A 5 -0.58 -8.15 -24.59
CA SER A 5 -1.90 -7.86 -24.02
C SER A 5 -2.74 -9.09 -23.65
N ASP A 6 -2.41 -10.26 -24.22
CA ASP A 6 -3.14 -11.51 -23.96
C ASP A 6 -2.45 -12.35 -22.87
N THR A 7 -1.32 -11.89 -22.34
CA THR A 7 -0.56 -12.58 -21.28
C THR A 7 -1.30 -12.50 -19.95
N LEU A 8 -1.68 -13.68 -19.41
CA LEU A 8 -2.43 -13.82 -18.16
C LEU A 8 -1.48 -14.15 -16.99
N VAL A 9 -1.44 -13.29 -16.01
CA VAL A 9 -0.58 -13.43 -14.81
C VAL A 9 -1.42 -13.73 -13.58
N LEU A 10 -1.07 -14.80 -12.85
CA LEU A 10 -1.55 -15.04 -11.50
C LEU A 10 -0.68 -14.29 -10.50
N GLY A 11 -1.24 -13.30 -9.79
CA GLY A 11 -0.60 -12.64 -8.66
C GLY A 11 -0.92 -13.33 -7.33
N ILE A 12 0.05 -13.34 -6.42
CA ILE A 12 -0.07 -13.86 -5.05
C ILE A 12 0.51 -12.85 -4.08
N GLU A 13 -0.29 -12.45 -3.07
CA GLU A 13 0.12 -11.51 -2.02
C GLU A 13 -0.05 -12.16 -0.64
N THR A 14 1.02 -12.13 0.17
CA THR A 14 1.02 -12.62 1.55
C THR A 14 2.00 -11.85 2.44
N SER A 15 2.33 -10.59 2.14
CA SER A 15 3.42 -9.89 2.84
C SER A 15 3.12 -9.55 4.30
N CYS A 16 1.84 -9.39 4.67
CA CYS A 16 1.46 -8.94 6.03
C CYS A 16 0.28 -9.76 6.60
N ASP A 17 -0.94 -9.27 6.49
CA ASP A 17 -2.16 -9.88 7.07
C ASP A 17 -3.29 -10.09 6.05
N GLU A 18 -3.03 -9.91 4.77
CA GLU A 18 -3.90 -10.29 3.66
C GLU A 18 -3.33 -11.48 2.90
N THR A 19 -4.13 -12.53 2.73
CA THR A 19 -3.87 -13.60 1.76
C THR A 19 -4.67 -13.30 0.51
N ALA A 20 -4.01 -12.98 -0.59
CA ALA A 20 -4.72 -12.65 -1.82
C ALA A 20 -4.18 -13.39 -3.04
N ALA A 21 -5.08 -13.62 -4.01
CA ALA A 21 -4.76 -14.10 -5.35
C ALA A 21 -5.64 -13.38 -6.38
N ALA A 22 -5.05 -13.05 -7.52
CA ALA A 22 -5.76 -12.39 -8.61
C ALA A 22 -5.23 -12.83 -9.97
N LEU A 23 -6.08 -12.77 -10.98
CA LEU A 23 -5.69 -12.95 -12.37
C LEU A 23 -5.84 -11.63 -13.10
N VAL A 24 -4.75 -11.20 -13.73
CA VAL A 24 -4.68 -9.96 -14.51
C VAL A 24 -4.19 -10.27 -15.92
N MET A 25 -4.89 -9.77 -16.92
CA MET A 25 -4.54 -9.91 -18.32
C MET A 25 -3.92 -8.62 -18.83
N GLY A 26 -2.85 -8.73 -19.61
CA GLY A 26 -2.20 -7.56 -20.23
C GLY A 26 -1.62 -6.54 -19.26
N GLY A 27 -1.50 -6.89 -17.97
CA GLY A 27 -1.00 -6.01 -16.91
C GLY A 27 -2.01 -5.00 -16.36
N THR A 28 -3.20 -4.90 -16.91
CA THR A 28 -4.22 -3.89 -16.52
C THR A 28 -5.63 -4.44 -16.34
N ASP A 29 -6.02 -5.49 -17.06
CA ASP A 29 -7.38 -6.04 -17.00
C ASP A 29 -7.52 -7.07 -15.87
N VAL A 30 -8.20 -6.70 -14.79
CA VAL A 30 -8.43 -7.56 -13.63
C VAL A 30 -9.56 -8.54 -13.91
N ILE A 31 -9.21 -9.79 -14.22
CA ILE A 31 -10.19 -10.86 -14.51
C ILE A 31 -10.82 -11.39 -13.22
N SER A 32 -10.04 -11.52 -12.16
CA SER A 32 -10.52 -11.88 -10.82
C SER A 32 -9.57 -11.37 -9.75
N SER A 33 -10.12 -11.08 -8.57
CA SER A 33 -9.35 -10.73 -7.37
C SER A 33 -10.07 -11.27 -6.14
N VAL A 34 -9.35 -12.03 -5.31
CA VAL A 34 -9.84 -12.61 -4.07
C VAL A 34 -8.88 -12.25 -2.94
N VAL A 35 -9.42 -11.68 -1.87
CA VAL A 35 -8.66 -11.27 -0.68
C VAL A 35 -9.29 -11.91 0.55
N SER A 36 -8.47 -12.58 1.37
CA SER A 36 -8.82 -13.08 2.69
C SER A 36 -8.03 -12.29 3.73
N SER A 37 -8.69 -11.32 4.39
CA SER A 37 -8.07 -10.48 5.40
C SER A 37 -8.08 -11.14 6.78
N GLN A 38 -7.01 -10.92 7.54
CA GLN A 38 -6.83 -11.40 8.91
C GLN A 38 -7.10 -10.29 9.95
N ILE A 39 -7.70 -9.15 9.56
CA ILE A 39 -7.95 -8.00 10.45
C ILE A 39 -8.68 -8.44 11.72
N ASP A 40 -9.76 -9.22 11.60
CA ASP A 40 -10.55 -9.70 12.76
C ASP A 40 -9.71 -10.61 13.67
N LEU A 41 -8.82 -11.42 13.08
CA LEU A 41 -7.91 -12.28 13.84
C LEU A 41 -6.92 -11.46 14.67
N HIS A 42 -6.41 -10.35 14.10
CA HIS A 42 -5.39 -9.51 14.72
C HIS A 42 -5.97 -8.40 15.61
N ALA A 43 -7.24 -8.01 15.43
CA ALA A 43 -7.91 -6.98 16.21
C ALA A 43 -7.83 -7.24 17.74
N ARG A 44 -8.01 -8.50 18.15
CA ARG A 44 -7.90 -8.91 19.56
C ARG A 44 -6.50 -8.72 20.18
N PHE A 45 -5.45 -8.60 19.36
CA PHE A 45 -4.08 -8.34 19.81
C PHE A 45 -3.71 -6.86 19.70
N GLY A 46 -4.56 -6.05 19.04
CA GLY A 46 -4.32 -4.63 18.77
C GLY A 46 -3.20 -4.38 17.75
N GLY A 47 -2.97 -5.34 16.84
CA GLY A 47 -1.98 -5.26 15.77
C GLY A 47 -1.56 -6.64 15.28
N VAL A 48 -0.85 -6.69 14.15
CA VAL A 48 -0.42 -7.93 13.51
C VAL A 48 0.59 -8.71 14.37
N VAL A 49 0.33 -9.99 14.54
CA VAL A 49 1.23 -10.94 15.23
C VAL A 49 1.85 -11.87 14.18
N PRO A 50 3.17 -11.75 13.88
CA PRO A 50 3.80 -12.41 12.75
C PRO A 50 3.62 -13.92 12.67
N GLU A 51 3.72 -14.64 13.80
CA GLU A 51 3.52 -16.09 13.81
C GLU A 51 2.07 -16.50 13.54
N VAL A 52 1.11 -15.71 14.02
CA VAL A 52 -0.31 -15.94 13.77
C VAL A 52 -0.61 -15.69 12.28
N ALA A 53 -0.06 -14.61 11.72
CA ALA A 53 -0.21 -14.29 10.30
C ALA A 53 0.33 -15.42 9.40
N GLY A 54 1.55 -15.88 9.64
CA GLY A 54 2.16 -16.96 8.85
C GLY A 54 1.32 -18.25 8.86
N ARG A 55 0.72 -18.62 10.00
CA ARG A 55 -0.16 -19.80 10.10
C ARG A 55 -1.47 -19.60 9.35
N ALA A 56 -2.08 -18.43 9.45
CA ALA A 56 -3.30 -18.11 8.74
C ALA A 56 -3.08 -18.14 7.21
N HIS A 57 -1.96 -17.62 6.72
CA HIS A 57 -1.59 -17.72 5.31
C HIS A 57 -1.49 -19.17 4.82
N LEU A 58 -0.87 -20.06 5.61
CA LEU A 58 -0.78 -21.50 5.25
C LEU A 58 -2.16 -22.15 5.06
N GLU A 59 -3.14 -21.76 5.87
CA GLU A 59 -4.50 -22.29 5.79
C GLU A 59 -5.26 -21.69 4.60
N GLN A 60 -5.01 -20.41 4.28
CA GLN A 60 -5.80 -19.67 3.31
C GLN A 60 -5.25 -19.69 1.88
N ILE A 61 -3.94 -19.88 1.68
CA ILE A 61 -3.33 -19.72 0.35
C ILE A 61 -3.96 -20.63 -0.73
N THR A 62 -4.19 -21.90 -0.41
CA THR A 62 -4.79 -22.84 -1.38
C THR A 62 -6.26 -22.55 -1.68
N PRO A 63 -7.16 -22.30 -0.68
CA PRO A 63 -8.52 -21.84 -0.94
C PRO A 63 -8.58 -20.58 -1.79
N VAL A 64 -7.80 -19.54 -1.44
CA VAL A 64 -7.81 -18.22 -2.10
C VAL A 64 -7.37 -18.33 -3.57
N VAL A 65 -6.26 -19.04 -3.84
CA VAL A 65 -5.81 -19.26 -5.23
C VAL A 65 -6.85 -20.03 -6.04
N ARG A 66 -7.44 -21.07 -5.47
CA ARG A 66 -8.48 -21.86 -6.14
C ARG A 66 -9.72 -21.02 -6.46
N GLU A 67 -10.12 -20.18 -5.52
CA GLU A 67 -11.28 -19.29 -5.68
C GLU A 67 -11.01 -18.24 -6.76
N ALA A 68 -9.83 -17.62 -6.78
CA ALA A 68 -9.44 -16.66 -7.82
C ALA A 68 -9.50 -17.28 -9.23
N ILE A 69 -8.96 -18.48 -9.41
CA ILE A 69 -8.99 -19.19 -10.70
C ILE A 69 -10.43 -19.55 -11.08
N ALA A 70 -11.24 -20.02 -10.12
CA ALA A 70 -12.63 -20.37 -10.38
C ALA A 70 -13.49 -19.14 -10.72
N ALA A 71 -13.29 -18.02 -10.03
CA ALA A 71 -13.98 -16.75 -10.29
C ALA A 71 -13.64 -16.18 -11.68
N ALA A 72 -12.40 -16.36 -12.12
CA ALA A 72 -11.99 -15.99 -13.47
C ALA A 72 -12.63 -16.85 -14.58
N GLY A 73 -13.10 -18.06 -14.25
CA GLY A 73 -13.65 -18.99 -15.23
C GLY A 73 -12.64 -19.48 -16.27
N VAL A 74 -11.34 -19.40 -15.97
CA VAL A 74 -10.26 -19.80 -16.90
C VAL A 74 -9.72 -21.18 -16.56
N ASP A 75 -9.25 -21.90 -17.58
CA ASP A 75 -8.47 -23.14 -17.38
C ASP A 75 -7.08 -22.73 -16.81
N PRO A 76 -6.60 -23.32 -15.71
CA PRO A 76 -5.29 -23.03 -15.15
C PRO A 76 -4.12 -23.13 -16.16
N ARG A 77 -4.28 -23.92 -17.21
CA ARG A 77 -3.31 -24.05 -18.31
C ARG A 77 -3.20 -22.80 -19.21
N ARG A 78 -4.10 -21.83 -19.04
CA ARG A 78 -4.04 -20.54 -19.73
C ARG A 78 -3.26 -19.49 -18.96
N ILE A 79 -2.84 -19.80 -17.73
CA ILE A 79 -1.99 -18.92 -16.95
C ILE A 79 -0.57 -18.97 -17.53
N ASP A 80 -0.05 -17.80 -17.91
CA ASP A 80 1.23 -17.64 -18.60
C ASP A 80 2.40 -17.37 -17.64
N ALA A 81 2.12 -16.85 -16.43
CA ALA A 81 3.13 -16.61 -15.39
C ALA A 81 2.51 -16.56 -13.99
N VAL A 82 3.35 -16.80 -12.97
CA VAL A 82 2.98 -16.63 -11.56
C VAL A 82 3.87 -15.55 -10.95
N ALA A 83 3.27 -14.44 -10.52
CA ALA A 83 3.92 -13.36 -9.80
C ALA A 83 3.62 -13.46 -8.30
N CYS A 84 4.60 -13.13 -7.46
CA CYS A 84 4.43 -13.18 -6.01
C CYS A 84 5.27 -12.11 -5.33
N THR A 85 4.76 -11.56 -4.25
CA THR A 85 5.54 -10.70 -3.37
C THR A 85 6.69 -11.47 -2.74
N VAL A 86 7.92 -10.99 -2.97
CA VAL A 86 9.14 -11.53 -2.35
C VAL A 86 9.65 -10.64 -1.21
N GLY A 87 9.13 -9.44 -1.07
CA GLY A 87 9.46 -8.45 -0.05
C GLY A 87 9.04 -7.03 -0.45
N PRO A 88 9.12 -6.08 0.51
CA PRO A 88 9.29 -6.30 1.94
C PRO A 88 8.04 -6.93 2.59
N GLY A 89 8.20 -7.42 3.85
CA GLY A 89 7.09 -8.00 4.60
C GLY A 89 7.52 -8.91 5.75
N LEU A 90 6.56 -9.56 6.39
CA LEU A 90 6.81 -10.53 7.45
C LEU A 90 7.40 -11.81 6.87
N ILE A 91 8.60 -12.20 7.31
CA ILE A 91 9.33 -13.34 6.70
C ILE A 91 8.50 -14.62 6.67
N GLY A 92 7.77 -14.96 7.75
CA GLY A 92 6.94 -16.16 7.81
C GLY A 92 5.77 -16.13 6.83
N ALA A 93 5.18 -14.96 6.61
CA ALA A 93 4.10 -14.72 5.67
C ALA A 93 4.61 -14.77 4.21
N LEU A 94 5.69 -14.05 3.90
CA LEU A 94 6.34 -14.06 2.58
C LEU A 94 6.73 -15.48 2.13
N LEU A 95 7.29 -16.29 3.04
CA LEU A 95 7.70 -17.66 2.72
C LEU A 95 6.53 -18.53 2.27
N VAL A 96 5.32 -18.32 2.76
CA VAL A 96 4.13 -19.04 2.33
C VAL A 96 3.81 -18.72 0.87
N GLY A 97 3.68 -17.44 0.53
CA GLY A 97 3.38 -16.99 -0.83
C GLY A 97 4.44 -17.40 -1.83
N VAL A 98 5.72 -17.14 -1.50
CA VAL A 98 6.87 -17.50 -2.38
C VAL A 98 6.93 -19.00 -2.64
N SER A 99 6.72 -19.83 -1.61
CA SER A 99 6.73 -21.28 -1.79
C SER A 99 5.56 -21.76 -2.64
N ALA A 100 4.37 -21.23 -2.42
CA ALA A 100 3.19 -21.55 -3.21
C ALA A 100 3.36 -21.11 -4.67
N ALA A 101 3.80 -19.88 -4.92
CA ALA A 101 4.01 -19.36 -6.26
C ALA A 101 5.03 -20.17 -7.06
N LYS A 102 6.17 -20.51 -6.45
CA LYS A 102 7.19 -21.35 -7.09
C LYS A 102 6.69 -22.76 -7.37
N ALA A 103 5.94 -23.37 -6.44
CA ALA A 103 5.35 -24.68 -6.65
C ALA A 103 4.38 -24.68 -7.83
N LEU A 104 3.53 -23.67 -7.95
CA LEU A 104 2.59 -23.50 -9.06
C LEU A 104 3.34 -23.25 -10.38
N ALA A 105 4.33 -22.34 -10.39
CA ALA A 105 5.14 -22.07 -11.59
C ALA A 105 5.83 -23.32 -12.11
N LEU A 106 6.41 -24.13 -11.22
CA LEU A 106 7.04 -25.41 -11.57
C LEU A 106 6.02 -26.43 -12.08
N ALA A 107 4.87 -26.57 -11.41
CA ALA A 107 3.87 -27.56 -11.77
C ALA A 107 3.18 -27.24 -13.11
N TRP A 108 3.04 -25.97 -13.45
CA TRP A 108 2.45 -25.51 -14.71
C TRP A 108 3.47 -25.22 -15.81
N GLU A 109 4.75 -25.34 -15.50
CA GLU A 109 5.87 -25.07 -16.43
C GLU A 109 5.85 -23.63 -16.99
N VAL A 110 5.49 -22.66 -16.13
CA VAL A 110 5.40 -21.22 -16.47
C VAL A 110 6.43 -20.41 -15.68
N PRO A 111 6.78 -19.20 -16.16
CA PRO A 111 7.67 -18.27 -15.45
C PRO A 111 7.18 -17.94 -14.03
N PHE A 112 8.15 -17.85 -13.10
CA PHE A 112 8.01 -17.23 -11.79
C PHE A 112 8.53 -15.79 -11.82
N VAL A 113 7.81 -14.86 -11.22
CA VAL A 113 8.21 -13.45 -11.11
C VAL A 113 8.13 -12.98 -9.67
N GLY A 114 9.27 -12.62 -9.10
CA GLY A 114 9.34 -12.00 -7.78
C GLY A 114 9.05 -10.50 -7.88
N VAL A 115 8.12 -10.01 -7.08
CA VAL A 115 7.66 -8.61 -7.09
C VAL A 115 7.97 -7.95 -5.75
N ASN A 116 8.42 -6.70 -5.79
CA ASN A 116 8.50 -5.85 -4.61
C ASN A 116 7.11 -5.33 -4.25
N HIS A 117 6.68 -5.56 -3.01
CA HIS A 117 5.36 -5.14 -2.51
C HIS A 117 5.08 -3.63 -2.67
N LEU A 118 6.10 -2.80 -2.38
CA LEU A 118 5.97 -1.34 -2.48
C LEU A 118 5.86 -0.89 -3.95
N GLU A 119 6.61 -1.54 -4.84
CA GLU A 119 6.49 -1.32 -6.28
C GLU A 119 5.09 -1.70 -6.79
N ALA A 120 4.53 -2.81 -6.32
CA ALA A 120 3.20 -3.23 -6.74
C ALA A 120 2.13 -2.17 -6.42
N HIS A 121 2.21 -1.50 -5.28
CA HIS A 121 1.30 -0.40 -4.96
C HIS A 121 1.35 0.77 -5.96
N LEU A 122 2.48 0.98 -6.67
CA LEU A 122 2.57 2.00 -7.71
C LEU A 122 1.68 1.66 -8.91
N TYR A 123 1.45 0.36 -9.14
CA TYR A 123 0.63 -0.12 -10.26
C TYR A 123 -0.86 -0.16 -9.95
N SER A 124 -1.29 0.00 -8.70
CA SER A 124 -2.72 -0.02 -8.33
C SER A 124 -3.57 0.99 -9.12
N ALA A 125 -3.01 2.16 -9.42
CA ALA A 125 -3.72 3.18 -10.18
C ALA A 125 -3.89 2.80 -11.66
N PHE A 126 -2.91 2.11 -12.25
CA PHE A 126 -2.96 1.68 -13.65
C PHE A 126 -3.95 0.54 -13.90
N LEU A 127 -4.39 -0.16 -12.85
CA LEU A 127 -5.47 -1.16 -12.94
C LEU A 127 -6.86 -0.53 -13.10
N GLU A 128 -7.00 0.76 -12.77
CA GLU A 128 -8.28 1.49 -12.83
C GLU A 128 -8.29 2.60 -13.88
N ASP A 129 -7.11 3.07 -14.29
CA ASP A 129 -6.98 4.14 -15.27
C ASP A 129 -5.69 3.98 -16.11
N ASP A 130 -5.85 3.57 -17.34
CA ASP A 130 -4.78 3.37 -18.32
C ASP A 130 -4.32 4.69 -19.00
N SER A 131 -5.00 5.81 -18.72
CA SER A 131 -4.69 7.13 -19.27
C SER A 131 -3.63 7.91 -18.49
N LEU A 132 -2.98 7.26 -17.49
CA LEU A 132 -1.92 7.86 -16.69
C LEU A 132 -0.69 8.19 -17.56
N GLU A 133 -0.25 9.44 -17.51
CA GLU A 133 0.93 9.93 -18.25
C GLU A 133 2.08 10.24 -17.28
N PHE A 134 3.29 9.85 -17.67
CA PHE A 134 4.51 10.14 -16.88
C PHE A 134 5.04 11.56 -17.14
N PRO A 135 5.84 12.14 -16.22
CA PRO A 135 6.19 11.59 -14.91
C PRO A 135 5.07 11.73 -13.87
N LEU A 136 4.95 10.77 -12.97
CA LEU A 136 4.00 10.79 -11.86
C LEU A 136 4.75 10.96 -10.53
N VAL A 137 4.08 11.58 -9.56
CA VAL A 137 4.47 11.48 -8.14
C VAL A 137 3.49 10.56 -7.43
N VAL A 138 4.01 9.51 -6.82
CA VAL A 138 3.23 8.58 -6.01
C VAL A 138 3.46 8.88 -4.53
N LEU A 139 2.40 9.21 -3.81
CA LEU A 139 2.39 9.23 -2.35
C LEU A 139 1.95 7.85 -1.87
N LEU A 140 2.91 7.04 -1.44
CA LEU A 140 2.67 5.72 -0.87
C LEU A 140 2.62 5.81 0.65
N VAL A 141 1.43 5.59 1.23
CA VAL A 141 1.19 5.74 2.67
C VAL A 141 0.48 4.51 3.23
N SER A 142 1.17 3.73 4.04
CA SER A 142 0.66 2.50 4.65
C SER A 142 0.97 2.43 6.15
N GLY A 143 0.67 1.31 6.78
CA GLY A 143 1.04 1.04 8.18
C GLY A 143 2.54 1.06 8.43
N GLY A 144 3.36 0.60 7.47
CA GLY A 144 4.81 0.50 7.62
C GLY A 144 5.61 1.53 6.80
N HIS A 145 4.99 2.22 5.83
CA HIS A 145 5.71 3.08 4.89
C HIS A 145 5.01 4.42 4.68
N THR A 146 5.81 5.46 4.52
CA THR A 146 5.39 6.78 4.02
C THR A 146 6.47 7.28 3.09
N LEU A 147 6.20 7.23 1.79
CA LEU A 147 7.18 7.48 0.73
C LEU A 147 6.60 8.44 -0.31
N LEU A 148 7.45 9.31 -0.85
CA LEU A 148 7.21 10.07 -2.06
C LEU A 148 8.12 9.52 -3.14
N ILE A 149 7.55 9.05 -4.23
CA ILE A 149 8.25 8.36 -5.30
C ILE A 149 7.92 9.07 -6.61
N GLU A 150 8.95 9.43 -7.38
CA GLU A 150 8.78 9.76 -8.78
C GLU A 150 8.76 8.48 -9.59
N MET A 151 7.78 8.37 -10.48
CA MET A 151 7.70 7.34 -11.49
C MET A 151 7.83 8.01 -12.84
N SER A 152 9.01 7.91 -13.47
CA SER A 152 9.32 8.55 -14.75
C SER A 152 8.92 7.70 -15.95
N ASP A 153 8.79 6.38 -15.74
CA ASP A 153 8.26 5.38 -16.67
C ASP A 153 7.94 4.11 -15.89
N HIS A 154 7.33 3.11 -16.53
CA HIS A 154 7.20 1.78 -15.94
C HIS A 154 8.59 1.23 -15.57
N GLY A 155 8.73 0.69 -14.34
CA GLY A 155 10.01 0.18 -13.84
C GLY A 155 11.07 1.25 -13.51
N GLN A 156 10.79 2.53 -13.74
CA GLN A 156 11.74 3.62 -13.47
C GLN A 156 11.26 4.51 -12.33
N TYR A 157 11.83 4.31 -11.16
CA TYR A 157 11.44 5.00 -9.94
C TYR A 157 12.60 5.79 -9.33
N ARG A 158 12.27 6.87 -8.63
CA ARG A 158 13.20 7.62 -7.80
C ARG A 158 12.53 8.00 -6.49
N LEU A 159 13.16 7.65 -5.36
CA LEU A 159 12.70 8.09 -4.05
C LEU A 159 12.98 9.59 -3.90
N LEU A 160 11.95 10.38 -3.65
CA LEU A 160 12.03 11.81 -3.42
C LEU A 160 12.10 12.15 -1.93
N GLY A 161 11.45 11.34 -1.10
CA GLY A 161 11.44 11.49 0.36
C GLY A 161 10.74 10.32 1.02
N GLY A 162 10.99 10.13 2.31
CA GLY A 162 10.39 9.08 3.10
C GLY A 162 10.33 9.44 4.58
N THR A 163 9.63 8.63 5.37
CA THR A 163 9.64 8.84 6.82
C THR A 163 10.99 8.44 7.41
N ILE A 164 11.48 9.28 8.34
CA ILE A 164 12.72 9.03 9.09
C ILE A 164 12.47 8.35 10.44
N ASP A 165 11.20 8.18 10.81
CA ASP A 165 10.77 7.53 12.06
C ASP A 165 9.46 6.74 11.86
N ASP A 166 8.40 6.98 12.64
CA ASP A 166 7.12 6.31 12.48
C ASP A 166 6.52 6.59 11.08
N ALA A 167 5.95 5.57 10.43
CA ALA A 167 5.09 5.79 9.26
C ALA A 167 3.77 6.48 9.68
N ALA A 168 3.09 7.14 8.75
CA ALA A 168 1.82 7.81 9.04
C ALA A 168 0.77 6.82 9.57
N GLY A 169 0.62 5.65 8.94
CA GLY A 169 -0.32 4.62 9.40
C GLY A 169 0.02 4.09 10.79
N GLU A 170 1.29 3.89 11.09
CA GLU A 170 1.75 3.51 12.43
C GLU A 170 1.41 4.60 13.48
N ALA A 171 1.53 5.89 13.09
CA ALA A 171 1.14 6.99 13.95
C ALA A 171 -0.39 7.00 14.19
N PHE A 172 -1.21 6.74 13.17
CA PHE A 172 -2.66 6.54 13.31
C PHE A 172 -3.00 5.41 14.28
N ASP A 173 -2.37 4.26 14.14
CA ASP A 173 -2.62 3.10 15.01
C ASP A 173 -2.23 3.37 16.47
N LYS A 174 -1.08 4.01 16.69
CA LYS A 174 -0.59 4.35 18.03
C LYS A 174 -1.48 5.38 18.72
N VAL A 175 -1.97 6.40 17.98
CA VAL A 175 -2.87 7.43 18.52
C VAL A 175 -4.25 6.86 18.77
N ALA A 176 -4.82 6.08 17.84
CA ALA A 176 -6.10 5.41 18.04
C ALA A 176 -6.11 4.51 19.28
N ARG A 177 -5.05 3.72 19.45
CA ARG A 177 -4.87 2.87 20.66
C ARG A 177 -4.81 3.71 21.92
N TYR A 178 -4.09 4.84 21.91
CA TYR A 178 -3.99 5.72 23.06
C TYR A 178 -5.33 6.37 23.43
N LEU A 179 -6.18 6.67 22.42
CA LEU A 179 -7.51 7.24 22.60
C LEU A 179 -8.61 6.19 22.82
N ASP A 180 -8.25 4.89 22.88
CA ASP A 180 -9.19 3.76 22.99
C ASP A 180 -10.27 3.72 21.88
N LEU A 181 -9.89 4.11 20.66
CA LEU A 181 -10.79 4.14 19.50
C LEU A 181 -10.86 2.80 18.75
N GLY A 182 -9.99 1.83 19.09
CA GLY A 182 -9.94 0.50 18.47
C GLY A 182 -8.89 0.35 17.37
N TYR A 183 -8.98 -0.78 16.66
CA TYR A 183 -8.07 -1.20 15.58
C TYR A 183 -8.89 -1.67 14.36
N PRO A 184 -8.46 -1.38 13.09
CA PRO A 184 -7.31 -0.57 12.67
C PRO A 184 -7.47 0.92 13.01
N GLY A 185 -6.36 1.57 13.39
CA GLY A 185 -6.36 2.95 13.89
C GLY A 185 -6.73 4.00 12.86
N GLY A 186 -6.28 3.84 11.60
CA GLY A 186 -6.61 4.76 10.51
C GLY A 186 -8.11 4.99 10.34
N PRO A 187 -8.90 3.93 10.06
CA PRO A 187 -10.36 4.04 9.97
C PRO A 187 -11.04 4.49 11.26
N ALA A 188 -10.49 4.15 12.42
CA ALA A 188 -11.04 4.57 13.71
C ALA A 188 -10.89 6.08 13.94
N ILE A 189 -9.71 6.62 13.68
CA ILE A 189 -9.44 8.07 13.71
C ILE A 189 -10.30 8.81 12.67
N ASP A 190 -10.35 8.30 11.43
CA ASP A 190 -11.11 8.95 10.35
C ASP A 190 -12.60 9.08 10.72
N ARG A 191 -13.21 8.04 11.30
CA ARG A 191 -14.58 8.10 11.81
C ARG A 191 -14.75 9.11 12.96
N ALA A 192 -13.89 9.04 13.98
CA ALA A 192 -13.98 9.95 15.12
C ALA A 192 -13.79 11.42 14.72
N ALA A 193 -12.90 11.68 13.76
CA ALA A 193 -12.60 13.00 13.24
C ALA A 193 -13.79 13.66 12.50
N THR A 194 -14.75 12.87 11.99
CA THR A 194 -15.95 13.43 11.33
C THR A 194 -16.88 14.19 12.31
N GLU A 195 -16.74 13.89 13.60
CA GLU A 195 -17.57 14.49 14.66
C GLU A 195 -16.79 15.52 15.51
N GLY A 196 -15.48 15.68 15.25
CA GLY A 196 -14.58 16.59 15.97
C GLY A 196 -14.23 17.85 15.19
N ASP A 197 -13.66 18.82 15.89
CA ASP A 197 -13.14 20.06 15.30
C ASP A 197 -11.64 19.91 14.97
N PRO A 198 -11.22 19.97 13.69
CA PRO A 198 -9.83 19.89 13.28
C PRO A 198 -8.96 21.08 13.75
N GLU A 199 -9.58 22.20 14.16
CA GLU A 199 -8.89 23.38 14.64
C GLU A 199 -8.87 23.49 16.17
N ALA A 200 -9.53 22.58 16.91
CA ALA A 200 -9.60 22.60 18.36
C ALA A 200 -8.22 22.57 19.04
N ILE A 201 -7.28 21.82 18.45
CA ILE A 201 -5.94 21.66 19.01
C ILE A 201 -4.88 21.87 17.93
N ARG A 202 -4.00 22.83 18.12
CA ARG A 202 -2.92 23.10 17.18
C ARG A 202 -1.73 22.17 17.42
N PHE A 203 -1.77 20.97 16.84
CA PHE A 203 -0.65 20.04 16.85
C PHE A 203 0.49 20.47 15.89
N PRO A 204 1.74 20.08 16.17
CA PRO A 204 2.88 20.43 15.32
C PRO A 204 2.80 19.73 13.94
N ARG A 205 3.28 20.42 12.91
CA ARG A 205 3.56 19.90 11.56
C ARG A 205 5.06 19.73 11.44
N ALA A 206 5.54 18.51 11.64
CA ALA A 206 6.98 18.26 11.67
C ALA A 206 7.61 18.45 10.28
N MET A 207 8.88 18.90 10.27
CA MET A 207 9.69 19.05 9.07
C MET A 207 9.05 19.92 7.96
N SER A 208 8.28 20.95 8.35
CA SER A 208 7.59 21.85 7.39
C SER A 208 8.55 22.78 6.62
N ASP A 209 9.74 23.01 7.11
CA ASP A 209 10.70 24.06 6.72
C ASP A 209 11.69 23.64 5.63
N GLY A 210 11.62 22.44 5.09
CA GLY A 210 12.48 21.98 3.98
C GLY A 210 12.46 20.48 3.79
N GLY A 211 12.94 20.03 2.62
CA GLY A 211 13.01 18.61 2.29
C GLY A 211 11.65 17.95 2.05
N LEU A 212 11.70 16.71 1.60
CA LEU A 212 10.51 15.90 1.31
C LEU A 212 10.34 14.74 2.29
N ASP A 213 11.25 14.59 3.27
CA ASP A 213 11.15 13.57 4.30
C ASP A 213 10.07 13.87 5.33
N PHE A 214 9.52 12.85 5.94
CA PHE A 214 8.46 12.91 6.93
C PHE A 214 8.96 12.51 8.32
N SER A 215 8.23 12.97 9.36
CA SER A 215 8.39 12.53 10.74
C SER A 215 7.06 12.61 11.47
N PHE A 216 6.62 11.54 12.14
CA PHE A 216 5.36 11.50 12.85
C PHE A 216 5.49 11.13 14.34
N SER A 217 6.64 10.63 14.81
CA SER A 217 6.83 10.24 16.20
C SER A 217 6.73 11.43 17.17
N GLY A 218 7.17 12.64 16.74
CA GLY A 218 7.01 13.87 17.50
C GLY A 218 5.53 14.28 17.64
N LEU A 219 4.75 14.11 16.59
CA LEU A 219 3.31 14.40 16.59
C LEU A 219 2.55 13.49 17.57
N LYS A 220 2.83 12.18 17.56
CA LYS A 220 2.29 11.23 18.54
C LYS A 220 2.60 11.68 19.97
N THR A 221 3.83 12.08 20.24
CA THR A 221 4.25 12.54 21.57
C THR A 221 3.48 13.80 21.97
N ALA A 222 3.24 14.72 21.04
CA ALA A 222 2.45 15.93 21.28
C ALA A 222 1.00 15.59 21.66
N VAL A 223 0.36 14.64 20.97
CA VAL A 223 -0.99 14.15 21.29
C VAL A 223 -1.03 13.56 22.70
N VAL A 224 -0.15 12.64 23.03
CA VAL A 224 -0.08 12.00 24.35
C VAL A 224 0.10 13.04 25.47
N ASN A 225 0.98 14.02 25.26
CA ASN A 225 1.21 15.08 26.24
C ASN A 225 0.03 16.01 26.40
N HIS A 226 -0.68 16.31 25.30
CA HIS A 226 -1.88 17.15 25.34
C HIS A 226 -3.00 16.49 26.13
N VAL A 227 -3.34 15.24 25.82
CA VAL A 227 -4.40 14.49 26.51
C VAL A 227 -4.08 14.30 27.99
N ARG A 228 -2.81 14.06 28.36
CA ARG A 228 -2.40 13.98 29.77
C ARG A 228 -2.58 15.27 30.54
N ARG A 229 -2.41 16.44 29.89
CA ARG A 229 -2.58 17.76 30.51
C ARG A 229 -4.05 18.21 30.54
N HIS A 230 -4.85 17.67 29.63
CA HIS A 230 -6.26 18.02 29.44
C HIS A 230 -7.11 16.74 29.40
N PRO A 231 -7.26 16.03 30.53
CA PRO A 231 -7.97 14.74 30.57
C PRO A 231 -9.47 14.87 30.22
N GLU A 232 -10.02 16.08 30.24
CA GLU A 232 -11.40 16.43 29.88
C GLU A 232 -11.60 16.66 28.37
N VAL A 233 -10.52 16.68 27.57
CA VAL A 233 -10.60 16.96 26.13
C VAL A 233 -11.43 15.90 25.40
N ASP A 234 -12.28 16.32 24.48
CA ASP A 234 -13.02 15.39 23.63
C ASP A 234 -12.06 14.62 22.70
N SER A 235 -12.14 13.30 22.77
CA SER A 235 -11.28 12.43 21.93
C SER A 235 -11.54 12.63 20.43
N ARG A 236 -12.73 13.09 20.02
CA ARG A 236 -13.09 13.41 18.65
C ARG A 236 -12.32 14.64 18.15
N ASP A 237 -12.21 15.68 18.98
CA ASP A 237 -11.42 16.87 18.67
C ASP A 237 -9.93 16.55 18.57
N VAL A 238 -9.44 15.68 19.47
CA VAL A 238 -8.06 15.18 19.40
C VAL A 238 -7.83 14.42 18.10
N ALA A 239 -8.74 13.52 17.72
CA ALA A 239 -8.66 12.73 16.50
C ALA A 239 -8.70 13.62 15.25
N ALA A 240 -9.62 14.59 15.20
CA ALA A 240 -9.76 15.53 14.08
C ALA A 240 -8.52 16.40 13.91
N SER A 241 -8.03 16.99 15.01
CA SER A 241 -6.85 17.86 15.00
C SER A 241 -5.56 17.08 14.68
N PHE A 242 -5.45 15.84 15.16
CA PHE A 242 -4.33 14.93 14.81
C PHE A 242 -4.36 14.58 13.32
N GLN A 243 -5.51 14.14 12.80
CA GLN A 243 -5.70 13.83 11.39
C GLN A 243 -5.35 15.02 10.51
N ALA A 244 -5.84 16.23 10.85
CA ALA A 244 -5.50 17.44 10.11
C ALA A 244 -3.98 17.68 10.08
N ALA A 245 -3.28 17.48 11.20
CA ALA A 245 -1.84 17.67 11.26
C ALA A 245 -1.06 16.68 10.36
N VAL A 246 -1.50 15.42 10.28
CA VAL A 246 -0.90 14.42 9.38
C VAL A 246 -1.19 14.77 7.92
N VAL A 247 -2.45 15.05 7.59
CA VAL A 247 -2.90 15.33 6.22
C VAL A 247 -2.23 16.57 5.66
N ASP A 248 -2.13 17.66 6.43
CA ASP A 248 -1.44 18.89 6.02
C ASP A 248 0.00 18.62 5.56
N VAL A 249 0.75 17.82 6.32
CA VAL A 249 2.15 17.48 6.00
C VAL A 249 2.25 16.60 4.75
N LEU A 250 1.35 15.59 4.65
CA LEU A 250 1.33 14.69 3.48
C LEU A 250 1.01 15.47 2.20
N VAL A 251 -0.02 16.32 2.23
CA VAL A 251 -0.46 17.10 1.07
C VAL A 251 0.59 18.14 0.66
N ASP A 252 1.14 18.94 1.61
CA ASP A 252 2.14 19.96 1.30
C ASP A 252 3.38 19.34 0.62
N LYS A 253 3.93 18.26 1.20
CA LYS A 253 5.13 17.62 0.65
C LYS A 253 4.87 16.94 -0.68
N THR A 254 3.68 16.37 -0.90
CA THR A 254 3.30 15.78 -2.18
C THR A 254 3.22 16.85 -3.27
N ARG A 255 2.61 18.01 -2.99
CA ARG A 255 2.59 19.16 -3.92
C ARG A 255 3.99 19.63 -4.29
N ARG A 256 4.86 19.76 -3.28
CA ARG A 256 6.25 20.18 -3.49
C ARG A 256 7.04 19.18 -4.31
N ALA A 257 6.85 17.87 -4.06
CA ALA A 257 7.43 16.81 -4.85
C ALA A 257 6.95 16.87 -6.30
N ALA A 258 5.64 17.01 -6.52
CA ALA A 258 5.05 17.12 -7.86
C ALA A 258 5.56 18.34 -8.63
N ALA A 259 5.75 19.47 -7.94
CA ALA A 259 6.34 20.66 -8.55
C ALA A 259 7.82 20.46 -8.91
N LEU A 260 8.58 19.80 -8.02
CA LEU A 260 10.02 19.55 -8.21
C LEU A 260 10.32 18.74 -9.47
N VAL A 261 9.51 17.71 -9.75
CA VAL A 261 9.72 16.82 -10.92
C VAL A 261 8.82 17.18 -12.11
N SER A 262 8.08 18.28 -12.03
CA SER A 262 7.12 18.69 -13.05
C SER A 262 6.12 17.56 -13.41
N ALA A 263 5.62 16.88 -12.37
CA ALA A 263 4.72 15.74 -12.54
C ALA A 263 3.45 16.14 -13.30
N THR A 264 3.01 15.29 -14.20
CA THR A 264 1.73 15.40 -14.92
C THR A 264 0.55 15.08 -14.02
N GLY A 265 0.76 14.15 -13.05
CA GLY A 265 -0.24 13.72 -12.09
C GLY A 265 0.34 13.26 -10.76
N ILE A 266 -0.56 13.10 -9.80
CA ILE A 266 -0.26 12.58 -8.46
C ILE A 266 -1.08 11.29 -8.28
N VAL A 267 -0.44 10.24 -7.78
CA VAL A 267 -1.07 8.97 -7.42
C VAL A 267 -1.02 8.80 -5.91
N LEU A 268 -2.11 8.35 -5.33
CA LEU A 268 -2.18 8.00 -3.91
C LEU A 268 -2.29 6.48 -3.75
N GLY A 269 -1.41 5.86 -2.96
CA GLY A 269 -1.39 4.41 -2.74
C GLY A 269 -1.16 4.02 -1.28
N GLY A 270 -1.41 2.74 -0.96
CA GLY A 270 -1.29 2.17 0.38
C GLY A 270 -2.52 2.36 1.26
N GLY A 271 -2.64 1.61 2.36
CA GLY A 271 -3.85 1.54 3.18
C GLY A 271 -4.34 2.88 3.77
N VAL A 272 -3.42 3.83 4.07
CA VAL A 272 -3.80 5.19 4.53
C VAL A 272 -4.42 6.02 3.41
N ALA A 273 -4.25 5.63 2.15
CA ALA A 273 -4.92 6.24 1.00
C ALA A 273 -6.46 6.14 1.06
N ALA A 274 -7.00 5.28 1.91
CA ALA A 274 -8.44 5.20 2.19
C ALA A 274 -8.95 6.33 3.09
N ASN A 275 -8.07 7.11 3.74
CA ASN A 275 -8.43 8.20 4.64
C ASN A 275 -9.19 9.32 3.89
N SER A 276 -10.38 9.68 4.40
CA SER A 276 -11.31 10.59 3.72
C SER A 276 -10.77 12.02 3.60
N ALA A 277 -10.13 12.53 4.65
CA ALA A 277 -9.54 13.86 4.66
C ALA A 277 -8.35 13.97 3.71
N LEU A 278 -7.45 12.97 3.71
CA LEU A 278 -6.31 12.93 2.79
C LEU A 278 -6.76 12.94 1.33
N ARG A 279 -7.74 12.12 0.98
CA ARG A 279 -8.30 12.06 -0.40
C ARG A 279 -8.89 13.40 -0.81
N ARG A 280 -9.73 14.01 0.02
CA ARG A 280 -10.36 15.31 -0.23
C ARG A 280 -9.32 16.40 -0.45
N ASP A 281 -8.37 16.52 0.49
CA ASP A 281 -7.44 17.64 0.52
C ASP A 281 -6.36 17.51 -0.57
N LEU A 282 -5.97 16.26 -0.92
CA LEU A 282 -5.05 16.03 -2.02
C LEU A 282 -5.68 16.36 -3.38
N VAL A 283 -6.97 16.02 -3.59
CA VAL A 283 -7.71 16.41 -4.81
C VAL A 283 -7.80 17.92 -4.91
N ALA A 284 -8.24 18.61 -3.85
CA ALA A 284 -8.34 20.06 -3.84
C ALA A 284 -6.98 20.74 -4.13
N ALA A 285 -5.89 20.18 -3.58
CA ALA A 285 -4.54 20.67 -3.80
C ALA A 285 -4.08 20.45 -5.27
N GLY A 286 -4.38 19.28 -5.83
CA GLY A 286 -4.08 18.98 -7.24
C GLY A 286 -4.84 19.91 -8.19
N GLU A 287 -6.13 20.13 -7.97
CA GLU A 287 -6.95 21.08 -8.73
C GLU A 287 -6.37 22.50 -8.70
N ALA A 288 -5.98 22.97 -7.49
CA ALA A 288 -5.36 24.28 -7.32
C ALA A 288 -4.05 24.43 -8.08
N ASP A 289 -3.29 23.35 -8.25
CA ASP A 289 -2.00 23.31 -8.95
C ASP A 289 -2.14 22.94 -10.45
N GLY A 290 -3.37 22.68 -10.94
CA GLY A 290 -3.65 22.24 -12.30
C GLY A 290 -3.12 20.83 -12.61
N ARG A 291 -3.04 19.95 -11.59
CA ARG A 291 -2.59 18.56 -11.71
C ARG A 291 -3.71 17.59 -11.43
N ARG A 292 -3.77 16.54 -12.21
CA ARG A 292 -4.71 15.44 -11.97
C ARG A 292 -4.25 14.60 -10.76
N VAL A 293 -5.20 14.25 -9.88
CA VAL A 293 -4.96 13.34 -8.75
C VAL A 293 -5.72 12.06 -9.00
N PHE A 294 -4.99 10.94 -8.99
CA PHE A 294 -5.52 9.60 -9.17
C PHE A 294 -5.66 8.93 -7.81
N LEU A 295 -6.90 8.61 -7.47
CA LEU A 295 -7.25 7.97 -6.22
C LEU A 295 -7.80 6.58 -6.52
N PRO A 296 -7.01 5.52 -6.38
CA PRO A 296 -7.52 4.18 -6.56
C PRO A 296 -8.72 3.90 -5.68
N GLY A 297 -9.61 3.02 -6.11
CA GLY A 297 -10.69 2.50 -5.29
C GLY A 297 -10.16 1.98 -3.96
N ARG A 298 -10.98 2.02 -2.91
CA ARG A 298 -10.52 1.63 -1.56
C ARG A 298 -9.95 0.21 -1.52
N GLU A 299 -10.50 -0.69 -2.30
CA GLU A 299 -10.05 -2.09 -2.41
C GLU A 299 -8.66 -2.19 -3.06
N MET A 300 -8.32 -1.27 -3.98
CA MET A 300 -7.01 -1.22 -4.63
C MET A 300 -5.96 -0.46 -3.79
N CYS A 301 -6.38 0.27 -2.76
CA CYS A 301 -5.45 0.93 -1.83
C CYS A 301 -4.87 -0.03 -0.79
N THR A 302 -5.60 -1.10 -0.44
CA THR A 302 -5.15 -2.12 0.50
C THR A 302 -4.37 -3.22 -0.21
N ASP A 303 -3.68 -4.07 0.56
CA ASP A 303 -2.90 -5.18 0.03
C ASP A 303 -3.80 -6.13 -0.77
N ASN A 304 -3.46 -6.35 -2.03
CA ASN A 304 -4.20 -7.19 -2.95
C ASN A 304 -3.26 -7.83 -3.98
N ALA A 305 -3.71 -8.89 -4.63
CA ALA A 305 -2.87 -9.61 -5.57
C ALA A 305 -2.95 -9.07 -7.02
N ALA A 306 -3.94 -8.22 -7.34
CA ALA A 306 -4.03 -7.64 -8.68
C ALA A 306 -2.85 -6.69 -8.94
N MET A 307 -2.45 -5.89 -7.94
CA MET A 307 -1.26 -5.04 -8.02
C MET A 307 0.03 -5.87 -8.22
N ILE A 308 0.10 -7.07 -7.61
CA ILE A 308 1.25 -7.97 -7.76
C ILE A 308 1.28 -8.57 -9.17
N ALA A 309 0.12 -8.95 -9.72
CA ALA A 309 0.03 -9.46 -11.09
C ALA A 309 0.39 -8.38 -12.11
N ALA A 310 -0.07 -7.14 -11.92
CA ALA A 310 0.25 -6.01 -12.78
C ALA A 310 1.74 -5.69 -12.78
N ALA A 311 2.35 -5.49 -11.61
CA ALA A 311 3.78 -5.28 -11.49
C ALA A 311 4.59 -6.46 -12.06
N GLY A 312 4.13 -7.69 -11.80
CA GLY A 312 4.73 -8.92 -12.32
C GLY A 312 4.68 -9.01 -13.84
N TRP A 313 3.60 -8.54 -14.48
CA TRP A 313 3.50 -8.47 -15.94
C TRP A 313 4.55 -7.52 -16.53
N HIS A 314 4.70 -6.31 -15.96
CA HIS A 314 5.69 -5.35 -16.40
C HIS A 314 7.12 -5.89 -16.19
N ARG A 315 7.43 -6.45 -15.02
CA ARG A 315 8.74 -7.06 -14.75
C ARG A 315 9.05 -8.22 -15.70
N LEU A 316 8.07 -9.08 -15.97
CA LEU A 316 8.27 -10.19 -16.90
C LEU A 316 8.59 -9.71 -18.32
N ARG A 317 7.94 -8.62 -18.74
CA ARG A 317 8.14 -7.99 -20.05
C ARG A 317 9.55 -7.38 -20.17
N ASP A 318 9.98 -6.64 -19.14
CA ASP A 318 11.17 -5.81 -19.20
C ASP A 318 12.43 -6.55 -18.73
N ASP A 319 12.34 -7.36 -17.66
CA ASP A 319 13.46 -8.04 -17.01
C ASP A 319 13.48 -9.55 -17.28
N GLY A 320 12.35 -10.12 -17.70
CA GLY A 320 12.20 -11.57 -17.84
C GLY A 320 11.86 -12.27 -16.50
N PRO A 321 11.88 -13.62 -16.47
CA PRO A 321 11.53 -14.39 -15.29
C PRO A 321 12.57 -14.29 -14.18
N SER A 322 12.11 -14.32 -12.94
CA SER A 322 12.98 -14.42 -11.77
C SER A 322 13.53 -15.85 -11.60
N PRO A 323 14.75 -15.99 -11.08
CA PRO A 323 15.32 -17.31 -10.81
C PRO A 323 14.55 -17.99 -9.66
N LEU A 324 14.43 -19.31 -9.72
CA LEU A 324 13.71 -20.10 -8.71
C LEU A 324 14.42 -20.17 -7.34
N ASP A 325 15.67 -19.77 -7.23
CA ASP A 325 16.40 -19.63 -5.98
C ASP A 325 16.21 -18.26 -5.31
N LEU A 326 15.55 -17.29 -5.96
CA LEU A 326 15.18 -16.01 -5.36
C LEU A 326 14.40 -16.24 -4.05
N GLY A 327 14.94 -15.77 -2.92
CA GLY A 327 14.33 -15.94 -1.59
C GLY A 327 13.36 -14.81 -1.22
N ALA A 328 12.71 -14.97 -0.06
CA ALA A 328 11.97 -13.88 0.57
C ALA A 328 12.94 -12.89 1.25
N VAL A 329 12.71 -11.59 1.07
CA VAL A 329 13.55 -10.49 1.57
C VAL A 329 12.71 -9.53 2.44
N PRO A 330 12.67 -9.72 3.78
CA PRO A 330 11.79 -8.96 4.67
C PRO A 330 11.97 -7.43 4.63
N SER A 331 13.18 -6.96 4.36
CA SER A 331 13.54 -5.53 4.33
C SER A 331 13.98 -5.10 2.93
N MET A 332 13.27 -5.57 1.89
CA MET A 332 13.57 -5.23 0.49
C MET A 332 13.29 -3.76 0.23
N PRO A 333 14.27 -2.94 -0.17
CA PRO A 333 14.02 -1.56 -0.57
C PRO A 333 13.26 -1.50 -1.90
N ILE A 334 12.52 -0.42 -2.14
CA ILE A 334 11.84 -0.23 -3.44
C ILE A 334 12.83 0.03 -4.57
N LEU A 335 13.98 0.59 -4.24
CA LEU A 335 15.09 0.86 -5.16
C LEU A 335 16.32 0.14 -4.66
N GLU A 336 16.99 -0.62 -5.53
CA GLU A 336 18.35 -1.05 -5.28
C GLU A 336 19.27 0.17 -5.41
N SER A 337 20.10 0.39 -4.39
CA SER A 337 21.06 1.51 -4.32
C SER A 337 22.22 1.34 -5.28
#